data_31aace6391fe4e08540edfb76fb40962
#
_entry.id   31aace6391fe4e08540edfb76fb40962
#
_cell.length_a   1.000
_cell.length_b   1.000
_cell.length_c   1.000
_cell.angle_alpha   90.00
_cell.angle_beta   90.00
_cell.angle_gamma   90.00
#
_symmetry.space_group_name_H-M   'P 1'
#
loop_
_entity.id
_entity.type
_entity.pdbx_description
1 polymer ?
#
loop_
_entity_poly.entity_id
_entity_poly.type
_entity_poly.pdbx_seq_one_letter_code
_entity_poly.pdbx_strand_id
1 'polypeptide(L)'
;MSHHIDLDELTASERYKLLTALVIPRPIAWVTTVSSEGINNAAPYSFFNVFGQDPAVIILGLEHKADGTAKDTENNINLLNEFVVNLVLPTIQ
;
A
#
# COMPACT_ATOMS: atom_id res chain seq x y z
N MET A 1 31.48 11.59 0.16
CA MET A 1 31.60 10.12 0.44
C MET A 1 30.27 9.47 0.13
N SER A 2 30.27 8.41 -0.66
CA SER A 2 29.04 7.69 -0.99
C SER A 2 28.98 6.40 -0.18
N HIS A 3 27.76 6.04 0.17
CA HIS A 3 27.47 4.80 0.88
C HIS A 3 26.60 3.92 -0.04
N HIS A 4 26.94 2.65 -0.07
CA HIS A 4 26.21 1.66 -0.84
C HIS A 4 25.52 0.68 0.10
N ILE A 5 24.24 0.46 -0.13
CA ILE A 5 23.45 -0.50 0.64
C ILE A 5 22.89 -1.52 -0.35
N ASP A 6 23.21 -2.78 -0.12
CA ASP A 6 22.64 -3.86 -0.91
C ASP A 6 21.37 -4.35 -0.21
N LEU A 7 20.24 -4.08 -0.81
CA LEU A 7 18.93 -4.43 -0.23
C LEU A 7 18.76 -5.94 -0.08
N ASP A 8 19.44 -6.73 -0.92
CA ASP A 8 19.35 -8.18 -0.84
C ASP A 8 20.04 -8.75 0.41
N GLU A 9 20.98 -7.99 1.00
CA GLU A 9 21.67 -8.39 2.23
C GLU A 9 20.88 -8.05 3.49
N LEU A 10 19.78 -7.33 3.35
CA LEU A 10 18.92 -6.94 4.47
C LEU A 10 17.77 -7.92 4.64
N THR A 11 17.30 -8.06 5.88
CA THR A 11 16.04 -8.77 6.13
C THR A 11 14.87 -7.96 5.60
N ALA A 12 13.72 -8.62 5.44
CA ALA A 12 12.51 -7.91 5.01
C ALA A 12 12.15 -6.78 5.97
N SER A 13 12.30 -6.99 7.27
CA SER A 13 12.04 -5.97 8.29
C SER A 13 13.00 -4.79 8.16
N GLU A 14 14.27 -5.06 7.92
CA GLU A 14 15.30 -4.02 7.74
C GLU A 14 15.03 -3.21 6.47
N ARG A 15 14.68 -3.88 5.35
CA ARG A 15 14.31 -3.20 4.12
C ARG A 15 13.11 -2.27 4.32
N TYR A 16 12.10 -2.74 5.02
CA TYR A 16 10.92 -1.95 5.32
C TYR A 16 11.29 -0.69 6.10
N LYS A 17 12.08 -0.83 7.16
CA LYS A 17 12.51 0.30 7.99
C LYS A 17 13.32 1.32 7.19
N LEU A 18 14.24 0.84 6.36
CA LEU A 18 15.09 1.71 5.55
C LEU A 18 14.27 2.48 4.52
N LEU A 19 13.42 1.78 3.77
CA LEU A 19 12.64 2.41 2.70
C LEU A 19 11.62 3.40 3.26
N THR A 20 10.99 3.08 4.38
CA THR A 20 10.04 4.01 5.00
C THR A 20 10.72 5.22 5.62
N ALA A 21 11.98 5.11 6.02
CA ALA A 21 12.75 6.24 6.52
C ALA A 21 13.27 7.16 5.42
N LEU A 22 13.58 6.60 4.25
CA LEU A 22 14.17 7.37 3.14
C LEU A 22 13.13 8.06 2.26
N VAL A 23 11.98 7.43 2.05
CA VAL A 23 10.96 7.95 1.14
C VAL A 23 9.84 8.57 1.96
N ILE A 24 10.03 9.83 2.32
CA ILE A 24 9.09 10.61 3.11
C ILE A 24 9.01 12.04 2.56
N PRO A 25 7.85 12.72 2.66
CA PRO A 25 6.57 12.15 3.07
C PRO A 25 6.00 11.20 2.01
N ARG A 26 5.11 10.32 2.44
CA ARG A 26 4.37 9.44 1.53
C ARG A 26 2.87 9.69 1.69
N PRO A 27 2.10 9.67 0.58
CA PRO A 27 0.65 9.71 0.68
C PRO A 27 0.12 8.42 1.28
N ILE A 28 -0.98 8.51 2.00
CA ILE A 28 -1.66 7.35 2.57
C ILE A 28 -2.95 7.12 1.81
N ALA A 29 -3.13 5.91 1.31
CA ALA A 29 -4.38 5.49 0.70
C ALA A 29 -5.22 4.77 1.75
N TRP A 30 -6.38 5.31 2.07
CA TRP A 30 -7.38 4.62 2.87
C TRP A 30 -8.27 3.84 1.90
N VAL A 31 -7.99 2.55 1.78
CA VAL A 31 -8.58 1.72 0.74
C VAL A 31 -9.77 0.95 1.29
N THR A 32 -10.89 1.07 0.61
CA THR A 32 -12.08 0.27 0.92
C THR A 32 -12.35 -0.72 -0.21
N THR A 33 -12.72 -1.92 0.17
CA THR A 33 -13.05 -3.00 -0.75
C THR A 33 -14.26 -3.76 -0.20
N VAL A 34 -14.85 -4.58 -1.06
CA VAL A 34 -16.01 -5.39 -0.70
C VAL A 34 -15.69 -6.85 -1.02
N SER A 35 -16.06 -7.76 -0.13
CA SER A 35 -15.93 -9.19 -0.39
C SER A 35 -17.05 -9.70 -1.31
N SER A 36 -16.91 -10.94 -1.77
CA SER A 36 -17.97 -11.59 -2.56
C SER A 36 -19.30 -11.69 -1.80
N GLU A 37 -19.27 -11.63 -0.47
CA GLU A 37 -20.45 -11.71 0.38
C GLU A 37 -20.99 -10.33 0.76
N GLY A 38 -20.42 -9.26 0.19
CA GLY A 38 -20.87 -7.91 0.47
C GLY A 38 -20.33 -7.31 1.76
N ILE A 39 -19.29 -7.92 2.34
CA ILE A 39 -18.68 -7.42 3.58
C ILE A 39 -17.64 -6.37 3.23
N ASN A 40 -17.76 -5.19 3.83
CA ASN A 40 -16.82 -4.10 3.63
C ASN A 40 -15.52 -4.33 4.41
N ASN A 41 -14.41 -3.97 3.78
CA ASN A 41 -13.09 -3.95 4.40
C ASN A 41 -12.44 -2.59 4.17
N ALA A 42 -11.75 -2.07 5.17
CA ALA A 42 -11.02 -0.80 5.06
C ALA A 42 -9.63 -0.98 5.67
N ALA A 43 -8.63 -0.51 4.96
CA ALA A 43 -7.25 -0.60 5.43
C ALA A 43 -6.41 0.55 4.90
N PRO A 44 -5.44 1.05 5.70
CA PRO A 44 -4.51 2.08 5.26
C PRO A 44 -3.31 1.47 4.56
N TYR A 45 -2.83 2.15 3.50
CA TYR A 45 -1.61 1.76 2.80
C TYR A 45 -0.74 2.99 2.58
N SER A 46 0.51 2.91 3.01
CA SER A 46 1.47 4.00 2.84
C SER A 46 2.42 3.80 1.66
N PHE A 47 2.40 2.63 1.02
CA PHE A 47 3.07 2.40 -0.26
C PHE A 47 2.08 2.67 -1.39
N PHE A 48 1.91 3.96 -1.68
CA PHE A 48 0.88 4.42 -2.59
C PHE A 48 1.35 5.67 -3.31
N ASN A 49 1.16 5.72 -4.63
CA ASN A 49 1.39 6.95 -5.38
C ASN A 49 0.71 6.89 -6.75
N VAL A 50 0.65 8.05 -7.39
CA VAL A 50 0.21 8.19 -8.78
C VAL A 50 1.40 7.98 -9.70
N PHE A 51 1.22 7.15 -10.72
CA PHE A 51 2.30 6.81 -11.65
C PHE A 51 2.05 7.31 -13.08
N GLY A 52 0.86 7.78 -13.38
CA GLY A 52 0.56 8.29 -14.71
C GLY A 52 -0.77 9.01 -14.75
N GLN A 53 -0.91 9.89 -15.73
CA GLN A 53 -2.14 10.66 -15.91
C GLN A 53 -2.89 10.26 -17.17
N ASP A 54 -2.18 9.75 -18.19
CA ASP A 54 -2.77 9.35 -19.45
C ASP A 54 -2.07 8.09 -19.98
N PRO A 55 -2.57 6.90 -19.63
CA PRO A 55 -3.74 6.64 -18.78
C PRO A 55 -3.49 6.98 -17.31
N ALA A 56 -4.55 7.18 -16.56
CA ALA A 56 -4.44 7.38 -15.12
C ALA A 56 -4.04 6.06 -14.44
N VAL A 57 -2.89 6.09 -13.79
CA VAL A 57 -2.34 4.89 -13.12
C VAL A 57 -1.95 5.24 -11.70
N ILE A 58 -2.40 4.44 -10.77
CA ILE A 58 -1.94 4.48 -9.38
C ILE A 58 -1.30 3.14 -9.03
N ILE A 59 -0.35 3.17 -8.10
CA ILE A 59 0.29 1.98 -7.57
C ILE A 59 0.00 1.88 -6.09
N LEU A 60 -0.36 0.68 -5.67
CA LEU A 60 -0.66 0.36 -4.29
C LEU A 60 0.13 -0.89 -3.91
N GLY A 61 1.03 -0.75 -2.93
CA GLY A 61 1.82 -1.87 -2.44
C GLY A 61 1.01 -2.69 -1.44
N LEU A 62 0.65 -3.90 -1.82
CA LEU A 62 -0.14 -4.82 -1.00
C LEU A 62 0.79 -5.91 -0.46
N GLU A 63 1.28 -5.70 0.76
CA GLU A 63 2.14 -6.67 1.41
C GLU A 63 1.32 -7.86 1.92
N HIS A 64 1.91 -9.05 1.85
CA HIS A 64 1.28 -10.24 2.41
C HIS A 64 1.38 -10.24 3.95
N LYS A 65 0.54 -11.06 4.59
CA LYS A 65 0.63 -11.32 6.02
C LYS A 65 1.94 -12.07 6.32
N ALA A 66 2.31 -12.10 7.61
CA ALA A 66 3.55 -12.76 8.04
C ALA A 66 3.60 -14.24 7.65
N ASP A 67 2.47 -14.91 7.51
CA ASP A 67 2.38 -16.32 7.10
C ASP A 67 2.41 -16.50 5.57
N GLY A 68 2.57 -15.42 4.82
CA GLY A 68 2.62 -15.45 3.35
C GLY A 68 1.26 -15.41 2.67
N THR A 69 0.16 -15.40 3.41
CA THR A 69 -1.17 -15.30 2.80
C THR A 69 -1.53 -13.87 2.45
N ALA A 70 -2.40 -13.70 1.45
CA ALA A 70 -2.86 -12.40 1.02
C ALA A 70 -3.78 -11.77 2.07
N LYS A 71 -3.71 -10.44 2.20
CA LYS A 71 -4.64 -9.69 3.03
C LYS A 71 -6.02 -9.63 2.37
N ASP A 72 -7.04 -9.32 3.17
CA ASP A 72 -8.42 -9.23 2.67
C ASP A 72 -8.57 -8.23 1.53
N THR A 73 -7.88 -7.09 1.59
CA THR A 73 -7.90 -6.10 0.52
C THR A 73 -7.46 -6.69 -0.81
N GLU A 74 -6.34 -7.42 -0.82
CA GLU A 74 -5.84 -8.05 -2.04
C GLU A 74 -6.82 -9.09 -2.57
N ASN A 75 -7.34 -9.93 -1.68
CA ASN A 75 -8.32 -10.95 -2.06
C ASN A 75 -9.56 -10.32 -2.69
N ASN A 76 -10.07 -9.24 -2.09
CA ASN A 76 -11.26 -8.56 -2.59
C ASN A 76 -11.01 -7.89 -3.94
N ILE A 77 -9.85 -7.26 -4.12
CA ILE A 77 -9.49 -6.64 -5.41
C ILE A 77 -9.37 -7.69 -6.51
N ASN A 78 -8.70 -8.81 -6.22
CA ASN A 78 -8.54 -9.88 -7.20
C ASN A 78 -9.87 -10.50 -7.60
N LEU A 79 -10.82 -10.55 -6.68
CA LEU A 79 -12.11 -11.16 -6.93
C LEU A 79 -13.05 -10.24 -7.72
N LEU A 80 -13.14 -8.97 -7.33
CA LEU A 80 -14.12 -8.02 -7.88
C LEU A 80 -13.52 -7.00 -8.85
N ASN A 81 -12.20 -6.94 -8.96
CA ASN A 81 -11.46 -6.01 -9.85
C ASN A 81 -11.79 -4.54 -9.60
N GLU A 82 -12.08 -4.20 -8.35
CA GLU A 82 -12.36 -2.80 -7.98
C GLU A 82 -11.97 -2.50 -6.53
N PHE A 83 -11.66 -1.24 -6.29
CA PHE A 83 -11.42 -0.72 -4.95
C PHE A 83 -11.62 0.80 -4.98
N VAL A 84 -11.79 1.37 -3.79
CA VAL A 84 -11.95 2.83 -3.64
C VAL A 84 -10.81 3.35 -2.79
N VAL A 85 -10.15 4.40 -3.26
CA VAL A 85 -9.18 5.14 -2.47
C VAL A 85 -9.88 6.35 -1.88
N ASN A 86 -9.89 6.43 -0.56
CA ASN A 86 -10.45 7.54 0.16
C ASN A 86 -9.34 8.47 0.60
N LEU A 87 -9.52 9.77 0.44
CA LEU A 87 -8.53 10.73 0.86
C LEU A 87 -8.59 10.91 2.38
N VAL A 88 -7.42 10.87 3.00
CA VAL A 88 -7.30 11.13 4.43
C VAL A 88 -6.97 12.60 4.60
N LEU A 89 -7.96 13.37 5.04
CA LEU A 89 -7.80 14.81 5.26
C LEU A 89 -7.70 15.10 6.76
N PRO A 90 -6.92 16.12 7.13
CA PRO A 90 -6.87 16.50 8.53
C PRO A 90 -8.25 17.03 8.99
N THR A 91 -8.61 16.65 10.21
CA THR A 91 -9.83 17.16 10.82
C THR A 91 -9.60 18.61 11.25
N ILE A 92 -10.49 19.48 10.82
CA ILE A 92 -10.48 20.88 11.24
C ILE A 92 -11.55 21.03 12.33
N GLN A 93 -11.11 21.47 13.48
CA GLN A 93 -11.99 21.70 14.61
C GLN A 93 -12.10 23.19 14.91
#